data_4760ec6d25401e0c577a2cf688d66d24
#
_entry.id   4760ec6d25401e0c577a2cf688d66d24
#
_cell.length_a   1.000
_cell.length_b   1.000
_cell.length_c   1.000
_cell.angle_alpha   90.00
_cell.angle_beta   90.00
_cell.angle_gamma   90.00
#
_symmetry.space_group_name_H-M   'P 1'
#
loop_
_entity.id
_entity.type
_entity.pdbx_description
1 polymer ?
#
loop_
_entity_poly.entity_id
_entity_poly.type
_entity_poly.pdbx_seq_one_letter_code
_entity_poly.pdbx_strand_id
1 'polypeptide(L)'
;AGRSGRLQRCLLFVAVTCGAGIFPWPARALQRIPLRRMPSIRQTLREMGVKVSDVFPELRPSGRRGTAGPRNGTAPTVLTNYLDTQYFGEISIGTPAQTFKVVFDTGSANLWVPSRKCSPLYSACVSHSRYDSSKSRTYVANGTGFAIRYGTGSVKGFLSQDIVMVSDIPIVQVFAEATALPAFPFIFARFDGVLGMGYPSQAIDGITPVFDRILSQQILKEDVFSVYYSRNSPLQPGGEIILGGSDPAYYSGDFHYVSVSKSGFWQIRMKGVSVGAETLFCKEGCSVAIDTGASYITGPAGPVSVLMKAIGAAEMAEGEVSGAASRCAHGPRLRFSPVSFLLQFAVDCDKVPQLPNISFHLGGKAYGLSGPAYVLRVSRYPACPGCPGNVPMVTAGFSRPLQQSQYGEDICVVAFSGLDIPPPAGPLWILGASFIGHYYTKFDRRNNRIGFATAL
;
A
#
# COMPACT_ATOMS: atom_id res chain seq x y z
N ALA A 1 -62.79 -39.96 69.08
CA ALA A 1 -62.20 -38.65 69.14
C ALA A 1 -60.85 -38.69 68.44
N GLY A 2 -60.73 -38.11 67.27
CA GLY A 2 -59.41 -38.01 66.56
C GLY A 2 -59.64 -37.31 65.26
N ARG A 3 -59.36 -36.03 65.21
CA ARG A 3 -59.50 -35.20 64.00
C ARG A 3 -58.29 -35.39 63.08
N SER A 4 -58.56 -35.80 61.86
CA SER A 4 -57.60 -35.72 60.73
C SER A 4 -57.45 -34.32 60.20
N GLY A 5 -56.23 -33.79 60.23
CA GLY A 5 -55.85 -32.51 59.64
C GLY A 5 -55.26 -32.78 58.27
N ARG A 6 -55.93 -32.30 57.26
CA ARG A 6 -55.39 -32.20 55.84
C ARG A 6 -54.42 -31.03 55.72
N LEU A 7 -53.18 -31.29 55.43
CA LEU A 7 -52.20 -30.30 54.96
C LEU A 7 -52.48 -29.99 53.51
N GLN A 8 -52.92 -28.81 53.24
CA GLN A 8 -53.08 -28.23 51.90
C GLN A 8 -51.75 -27.63 51.50
N ARG A 9 -51.04 -28.29 50.55
CA ARG A 9 -49.82 -27.74 49.95
C ARG A 9 -50.21 -26.67 48.95
N CYS A 10 -49.95 -25.41 49.25
CA CYS A 10 -49.94 -24.31 48.32
C CYS A 10 -48.74 -24.43 47.39
N LEU A 11 -48.97 -24.76 46.12
CA LEU A 11 -48.01 -24.64 45.05
C LEU A 11 -47.95 -23.17 44.61
N LEU A 12 -46.89 -22.45 45.02
CA LEU A 12 -46.58 -21.13 44.44
C LEU A 12 -45.98 -21.36 43.06
N PHE A 13 -46.75 -21.03 42.00
CA PHE A 13 -46.19 -20.84 40.66
C PHE A 13 -45.47 -19.50 40.63
N VAL A 14 -44.15 -19.51 40.67
CA VAL A 14 -43.32 -18.36 40.31
C VAL A 14 -43.30 -18.31 38.79
N ALA A 15 -44.09 -17.43 38.20
CA ALA A 15 -43.98 -17.07 36.80
C ALA A 15 -42.67 -16.25 36.61
N VAL A 16 -41.62 -16.90 36.16
CA VAL A 16 -40.45 -16.19 35.66
C VAL A 16 -40.79 -15.61 34.30
N THR A 17 -41.23 -14.34 34.28
CA THR A 17 -41.28 -13.56 33.07
C THR A 17 -39.85 -13.32 32.63
N CYS A 18 -39.35 -14.10 31.65
CA CYS A 18 -38.20 -13.72 30.86
C CYS A 18 -38.52 -12.43 30.09
N GLY A 19 -38.34 -11.31 30.74
CA GLY A 19 -38.19 -10.03 30.04
C GLY A 19 -36.97 -10.14 29.14
N ALA A 20 -37.19 -10.36 27.84
CA ALA A 20 -36.16 -10.14 26.85
C ALA A 20 -35.80 -8.65 26.89
N GLY A 21 -34.91 -8.30 27.81
CA GLY A 21 -34.23 -7.01 27.79
C GLY A 21 -33.51 -6.93 26.46
N ILE A 22 -34.06 -6.13 25.55
CA ILE A 22 -33.33 -5.66 24.41
C ILE A 22 -32.19 -4.82 24.99
N PHE A 23 -31.06 -5.47 25.29
CA PHE A 23 -29.83 -4.72 25.52
C PHE A 23 -29.58 -3.94 24.22
N PRO A 24 -29.59 -2.59 24.26
CA PRO A 24 -29.16 -1.85 23.09
C PRO A 24 -27.73 -2.30 22.81
N TRP A 25 -27.51 -2.92 21.67
CA TRP A 25 -26.18 -3.23 21.19
C TRP A 25 -25.41 -1.92 21.27
N PRO A 26 -24.21 -1.90 21.86
CA PRO A 26 -23.45 -0.66 21.98
C PRO A 26 -23.37 -0.05 20.59
N ALA A 27 -23.64 1.26 20.52
CA ALA A 27 -23.58 1.99 19.26
C ALA A 27 -22.31 1.57 18.54
N ARG A 28 -22.45 1.01 17.32
CA ARG A 28 -21.35 0.44 16.55
C ARG A 28 -20.31 1.55 16.33
N ALA A 29 -19.29 1.56 17.17
CA ALA A 29 -18.22 2.55 17.11
C ALA A 29 -17.39 2.34 15.84
N LEU A 30 -16.90 3.43 15.27
CA LEU A 30 -15.93 3.36 14.18
C LEU A 30 -14.67 2.65 14.66
N GLN A 31 -14.21 1.67 13.92
CA GLN A 31 -12.94 0.99 14.20
C GLN A 31 -11.81 1.72 13.50
N ARG A 32 -10.76 2.04 14.24
CA ARG A 32 -9.67 2.90 13.78
C ARG A 32 -8.36 2.13 13.74
N ILE A 33 -7.64 2.25 12.64
CA ILE A 33 -6.32 1.67 12.42
C ILE A 33 -5.35 2.82 12.16
N PRO A 34 -4.55 3.22 13.15
CA PRO A 34 -3.55 4.25 12.97
C PRO A 34 -2.51 3.82 11.93
N LEU A 35 -2.21 4.69 10.98
CA LEU A 35 -1.17 4.48 9.99
C LEU A 35 0.09 5.25 10.35
N ARG A 36 1.23 4.60 10.23
CA ARG A 36 2.54 5.22 10.38
C ARG A 36 3.16 5.45 9.02
N ARG A 37 3.70 6.65 8.82
CA ARG A 37 4.47 6.98 7.62
C ARG A 37 5.88 6.43 7.75
N MET A 38 6.42 5.93 6.64
CA MET A 38 7.78 5.40 6.54
C MET A 38 8.46 5.90 5.26
N PRO A 39 9.81 5.94 5.18
CA PRO A 39 10.52 6.11 3.93
C PRO A 39 10.14 5.00 2.95
N SER A 40 9.91 5.33 1.70
CA SER A 40 9.68 4.30 0.68
C SER A 40 10.96 3.50 0.41
N ILE A 41 10.82 2.28 -0.12
CA ILE A 41 11.97 1.46 -0.52
C ILE A 41 12.85 2.22 -1.50
N ARG A 42 12.23 2.90 -2.47
CA ARG A 42 12.94 3.74 -3.43
C ARG A 42 13.70 4.90 -2.76
N GLN A 43 13.11 5.54 -1.77
CA GLN A 43 13.77 6.58 -1.00
C GLN A 43 14.96 6.02 -0.22
N THR A 44 14.79 4.88 0.45
CA THR A 44 15.86 4.19 1.17
C THR A 44 17.02 3.80 0.26
N LEU A 45 16.75 3.22 -0.93
CA LEU A 45 17.77 2.89 -1.92
C LEU A 45 18.55 4.13 -2.38
N ARG A 46 17.83 5.23 -2.62
CA ARG A 46 18.44 6.51 -3.02
C ARG A 46 19.36 7.07 -1.92
N GLU A 47 18.90 7.05 -0.66
CA GLU A 47 19.71 7.48 0.49
C GLU A 47 20.98 6.64 0.65
N MET A 48 20.93 5.37 0.27
CA MET A 48 22.07 4.45 0.24
C MET A 48 22.96 4.58 -1.03
N GLY A 49 22.60 5.43 -2.00
CA GLY A 49 23.31 5.55 -3.27
C GLY A 49 23.15 4.36 -4.21
N VAL A 50 22.14 3.50 -3.99
CA VAL A 50 21.87 2.29 -4.77
C VAL A 50 20.84 2.59 -5.85
N LYS A 51 21.15 2.23 -7.10
CA LYS A 51 20.20 2.39 -8.21
C LYS A 51 19.12 1.31 -8.17
N VAL A 52 17.88 1.70 -8.40
CA VAL A 52 16.75 0.76 -8.46
C VAL A 52 16.97 -0.30 -9.54
N SER A 53 17.52 0.05 -10.70
CA SER A 53 17.84 -0.87 -11.80
C SER A 53 18.90 -1.91 -11.46
N ASP A 54 19.80 -1.63 -10.52
CA ASP A 54 20.82 -2.58 -10.09
C ASP A 54 20.23 -3.64 -9.16
N VAL A 55 19.14 -3.29 -8.49
CA VAL A 55 18.42 -4.12 -7.53
C VAL A 55 17.29 -4.93 -8.20
N PHE A 56 16.76 -4.42 -9.31
CA PHE A 56 15.67 -5.05 -10.06
C PHE A 56 16.08 -5.30 -11.52
N PRO A 57 16.92 -6.30 -11.79
CA PRO A 57 17.35 -6.62 -13.15
C PRO A 57 16.17 -7.05 -14.05
N GLU A 58 15.09 -7.58 -13.49
CA GLU A 58 13.83 -7.88 -14.20
C GLU A 58 13.09 -6.63 -14.67
N LEU A 59 13.34 -5.48 -14.08
CA LEU A 59 12.84 -4.19 -14.54
C LEU A 59 13.69 -3.60 -15.68
N ARG A 60 14.74 -4.30 -16.11
CA ARG A 60 15.49 -3.93 -17.32
C ARG A 60 14.71 -4.35 -18.55
N PRO A 61 14.61 -3.48 -19.57
CA PRO A 61 13.94 -3.85 -20.82
C PRO A 61 14.71 -4.97 -21.50
N SER A 62 14.07 -6.11 -21.67
CA SER A 62 14.59 -7.15 -22.55
C SER A 62 14.39 -6.71 -24.00
N GLY A 63 15.46 -6.30 -24.65
CA GLY A 63 15.47 -5.97 -26.09
C GLY A 63 15.31 -7.17 -27.03
N ARG A 64 14.65 -8.23 -26.60
CA ARG A 64 14.25 -9.37 -27.44
C ARG A 64 12.77 -9.68 -27.20
N ARG A 65 11.95 -9.46 -28.24
CA ARG A 65 10.65 -10.09 -28.40
C ARG A 65 10.85 -11.62 -28.44
N GLY A 66 10.91 -12.22 -27.27
CA GLY A 66 10.72 -13.65 -27.12
C GLY A 66 9.23 -13.89 -26.98
N THR A 67 8.61 -14.51 -27.97
CA THR A 67 7.25 -15.05 -27.90
C THR A 67 7.22 -16.14 -26.84
N ALA A 68 7.00 -15.77 -25.58
CA ALA A 68 6.66 -16.71 -24.54
C ALA A 68 5.17 -17.03 -24.71
N GLY A 69 4.87 -18.22 -25.21
CA GLY A 69 3.52 -18.76 -25.29
C GLY A 69 2.84 -18.79 -23.91
N PRO A 70 1.50 -18.88 -23.88
CA PRO A 70 0.73 -18.85 -22.65
C PRO A 70 1.12 -20.03 -21.76
N ARG A 71 1.74 -19.75 -20.61
CA ARG A 71 1.90 -20.73 -19.54
C ARG A 71 0.58 -20.82 -18.80
N ASN A 72 -0.09 -21.96 -18.93
CA ASN A 72 -1.25 -22.33 -18.12
C ASN A 72 -0.89 -22.21 -16.65
N GLY A 73 -1.71 -21.43 -15.89
CA GLY A 73 -1.53 -21.19 -14.44
C GLY A 73 -1.11 -19.77 -14.12
N THR A 74 -1.77 -18.76 -14.68
CA THR A 74 -1.56 -17.36 -14.30
C THR A 74 -2.29 -17.06 -13.01
N ALA A 75 -1.52 -17.00 -11.90
CA ALA A 75 -1.96 -16.25 -10.73
C ALA A 75 -2.34 -14.83 -11.17
N PRO A 76 -3.43 -14.23 -10.65
CA PRO A 76 -3.81 -12.87 -10.99
C PRO A 76 -2.64 -11.92 -10.73
N THR A 77 -2.35 -11.05 -11.69
CA THR A 77 -1.32 -10.03 -11.53
C THR A 77 -1.87 -8.96 -10.60
N VAL A 78 -1.27 -8.83 -9.44
CA VAL A 78 -1.57 -7.74 -8.51
C VAL A 78 -0.93 -6.46 -9.03
N LEU A 79 -1.68 -5.35 -8.99
CA LEU A 79 -1.28 -4.08 -9.59
C LEU A 79 -0.24 -3.31 -8.76
N THR A 80 -0.16 -3.57 -7.48
CA THR A 80 0.58 -2.77 -6.51
C THR A 80 2.10 -2.87 -6.70
N ASN A 81 2.73 -1.70 -6.68
CA ASN A 81 4.17 -1.53 -6.69
C ASN A 81 4.64 -0.97 -5.33
N TYR A 82 5.24 -1.81 -4.49
CA TYR A 82 5.65 -1.43 -3.14
C TYR A 82 6.93 -0.60 -3.05
N LEU A 83 7.62 -0.31 -4.15
CA LEU A 83 8.83 0.53 -4.13
C LEU A 83 8.58 1.91 -3.54
N ASP A 84 7.37 2.41 -3.68
CA ASP A 84 6.97 3.74 -3.28
C ASP A 84 5.99 3.76 -2.10
N THR A 85 5.66 2.60 -1.52
CA THR A 85 4.75 2.48 -0.37
C THR A 85 5.32 3.18 0.87
N GLN A 86 4.52 4.05 1.49
CA GLN A 86 4.96 4.90 2.59
C GLN A 86 4.15 4.74 3.88
N TYR A 87 3.10 3.90 3.90
CA TYR A 87 2.21 3.78 5.05
C TYR A 87 2.00 2.33 5.44
N PHE A 88 2.03 2.05 6.75
CA PHE A 88 1.67 0.76 7.32
C PHE A 88 0.83 0.96 8.58
N GLY A 89 0.03 -0.03 8.92
CA GLY A 89 -0.63 -0.17 10.21
C GLY A 89 -0.24 -1.47 10.88
N GLU A 90 -0.66 -1.67 12.10
CA GLU A 90 -0.35 -2.88 12.89
C GLU A 90 -1.57 -3.80 12.98
N ILE A 91 -1.34 -5.09 12.83
CA ILE A 91 -2.27 -6.18 13.10
C ILE A 91 -1.60 -7.18 14.02
N SER A 92 -2.37 -8.09 14.62
CA SER A 92 -1.79 -9.23 15.30
C SER A 92 -2.41 -10.55 14.85
N ILE A 93 -1.62 -11.63 14.91
CA ILE A 93 -2.02 -12.96 14.49
C ILE A 93 -1.69 -13.96 15.60
N GLY A 94 -2.65 -14.84 15.92
CA GLY A 94 -2.48 -15.94 16.85
C GLY A 94 -2.77 -15.63 18.31
N THR A 95 -2.71 -16.66 19.15
CA THR A 95 -2.96 -16.61 20.59
C THR A 95 -1.86 -17.36 21.35
N PRO A 96 -0.92 -16.63 22.04
CA PRO A 96 -0.86 -15.17 22.23
C PRO A 96 -0.59 -14.40 20.94
N ALA A 97 -0.94 -13.12 20.94
CA ALA A 97 -0.83 -12.23 19.79
C ALA A 97 0.63 -12.03 19.32
N GLN A 98 0.86 -12.18 18.03
CA GLN A 98 2.12 -11.84 17.36
C GLN A 98 1.86 -10.65 16.46
N THR A 99 2.54 -9.52 16.68
CA THR A 99 2.29 -8.25 15.99
C THR A 99 3.08 -8.14 14.69
N PHE A 100 2.42 -7.62 13.65
CA PHE A 100 2.98 -7.40 12.32
C PHE A 100 2.63 -6.01 11.81
N LYS A 101 3.59 -5.38 11.16
CA LYS A 101 3.41 -4.15 10.39
C LYS A 101 2.99 -4.54 8.98
N VAL A 102 1.80 -4.10 8.55
CA VAL A 102 1.29 -4.46 7.23
C VAL A 102 0.86 -3.24 6.43
N VAL A 103 1.05 -3.33 5.11
CA VAL A 103 0.46 -2.39 4.17
C VAL A 103 -0.99 -2.78 3.96
N PHE A 104 -1.92 -1.82 4.11
CA PHE A 104 -3.32 -1.99 3.75
C PHE A 104 -3.49 -1.62 2.28
N ASP A 105 -3.70 -2.62 1.44
CA ASP A 105 -3.53 -2.54 0.00
C ASP A 105 -4.85 -2.80 -0.76
N THR A 106 -5.45 -1.74 -1.32
CA THR A 106 -6.66 -1.89 -2.14
C THR A 106 -6.38 -2.45 -3.54
N GLY A 107 -5.13 -2.57 -3.94
CA GLY A 107 -4.69 -3.20 -5.19
C GLY A 107 -4.58 -4.73 -5.12
N SER A 108 -4.66 -5.32 -3.91
CA SER A 108 -4.64 -6.77 -3.69
C SER A 108 -5.68 -7.22 -2.66
N ALA A 109 -5.87 -8.55 -2.50
CA ALA A 109 -6.95 -9.09 -1.67
C ALA A 109 -6.50 -10.19 -0.67
N ASN A 110 -5.23 -10.54 -0.63
CA ASN A 110 -4.71 -11.56 0.27
C ASN A 110 -3.97 -10.94 1.46
N LEU A 111 -4.03 -11.60 2.62
CA LEU A 111 -3.16 -11.33 3.76
C LEU A 111 -1.96 -12.28 3.70
N TRP A 112 -0.75 -11.74 3.79
CA TRP A 112 0.45 -12.54 3.99
C TRP A 112 1.44 -11.86 4.94
N VAL A 113 2.18 -12.68 5.69
CA VAL A 113 3.29 -12.28 6.56
C VAL A 113 4.44 -13.27 6.45
N PRO A 114 5.69 -12.89 6.77
CA PRO A 114 6.81 -13.82 6.77
C PRO A 114 6.60 -14.95 7.79
N SER A 115 6.98 -16.17 7.41
CA SER A 115 6.91 -17.34 8.26
C SER A 115 8.20 -17.55 9.05
N ARG A 116 8.09 -18.10 10.25
CA ARG A 116 9.24 -18.68 10.97
C ARG A 116 9.94 -19.78 10.16
N LYS A 117 9.20 -20.45 9.27
CA LYS A 117 9.73 -21.48 8.36
C LYS A 117 10.46 -20.89 7.15
N CYS A 118 10.50 -19.57 6.98
CA CYS A 118 11.28 -18.95 5.91
C CYS A 118 12.76 -19.18 6.12
N SER A 119 13.43 -19.64 5.06
CA SER A 119 14.86 -19.94 5.12
C SER A 119 15.66 -18.68 5.49
N PRO A 120 16.62 -18.78 6.43
CA PRO A 120 17.53 -17.69 6.75
C PRO A 120 18.41 -17.21 5.56
N LEU A 121 18.48 -17.99 4.48
CA LEU A 121 19.14 -17.58 3.24
C LEU A 121 18.41 -16.41 2.56
N TYR A 122 17.12 -16.21 2.86
CA TYR A 122 16.40 -15.01 2.47
C TYR A 122 16.59 -13.94 3.54
N SER A 123 17.51 -13.01 3.32
CA SER A 123 17.82 -11.93 4.28
C SER A 123 16.59 -11.09 4.65
N ALA A 124 15.64 -10.90 3.73
CA ALA A 124 14.38 -10.25 4.00
C ALA A 124 13.54 -10.98 5.08
N CYS A 125 13.61 -12.30 5.16
CA CYS A 125 12.91 -13.04 6.22
C CYS A 125 13.55 -12.86 7.59
N VAL A 126 14.85 -12.59 7.64
CA VAL A 126 15.56 -12.39 8.92
C VAL A 126 15.33 -10.99 9.48
N SER A 127 15.21 -10.01 8.60
CA SER A 127 15.05 -8.59 9.00
C SER A 127 13.62 -8.20 9.41
N HIS A 128 12.63 -9.09 9.22
CA HIS A 128 11.21 -8.81 9.49
C HIS A 128 10.66 -9.70 10.59
N SER A 129 9.53 -9.27 11.18
CA SER A 129 8.74 -10.10 12.09
C SER A 129 8.24 -11.34 11.36
N ARG A 130 8.33 -12.51 12.01
CA ARG A 130 7.96 -13.80 11.42
C ARG A 130 6.90 -14.48 12.27
N TYR A 131 5.81 -14.89 11.65
CA TYR A 131 4.77 -15.66 12.31
C TYR A 131 5.29 -17.06 12.69
N ASP A 132 5.08 -17.41 13.96
CA ASP A 132 5.46 -18.70 14.54
C ASP A 132 4.19 -19.49 14.94
N SER A 133 3.75 -20.37 14.07
CA SER A 133 2.55 -21.19 14.28
C SER A 133 2.66 -22.08 15.52
N SER A 134 3.87 -22.48 15.94
CA SER A 134 4.07 -23.31 17.13
C SER A 134 3.75 -22.58 18.45
N LYS A 135 3.70 -21.26 18.41
CA LYS A 135 3.36 -20.41 19.55
C LYS A 135 1.87 -20.08 19.66
N SER A 136 1.08 -20.36 18.63
CA SER A 136 -0.35 -20.03 18.65
C SER A 136 -1.22 -21.23 19.00
N ARG A 137 -2.04 -21.07 20.03
CA ARG A 137 -3.03 -22.09 20.44
C ARG A 137 -4.25 -22.16 19.52
N THR A 138 -4.46 -21.14 18.69
CA THR A 138 -5.60 -21.02 17.78
C THR A 138 -5.23 -21.32 16.33
N TYR A 139 -3.96 -21.68 16.09
CA TYR A 139 -3.46 -22.06 14.78
C TYR A 139 -4.16 -23.31 14.24
N VAL A 140 -4.55 -23.25 12.99
CA VAL A 140 -5.06 -24.40 12.22
C VAL A 140 -4.24 -24.55 10.95
N ALA A 141 -3.66 -25.74 10.77
CA ALA A 141 -2.89 -26.04 9.58
C ALA A 141 -3.79 -26.09 8.33
N ASN A 142 -3.34 -25.48 7.23
CA ASN A 142 -3.94 -25.62 5.91
C ASN A 142 -2.93 -26.29 4.95
N GLY A 143 -1.75 -25.72 4.77
CA GLY A 143 -0.65 -26.29 4.01
C GLY A 143 -0.75 -26.13 2.48
N THR A 144 -1.87 -25.63 1.94
CA THR A 144 -2.00 -25.35 0.51
C THR A 144 -0.91 -24.38 0.05
N GLY A 145 -0.24 -24.70 -1.06
CA GLY A 145 0.81 -23.85 -1.63
C GLY A 145 0.25 -22.51 -2.06
N PHE A 146 0.98 -21.43 -1.80
CA PHE A 146 0.60 -20.06 -2.12
C PHE A 146 1.71 -19.37 -2.91
N ALA A 147 1.32 -18.61 -3.95
CA ALA A 147 2.24 -17.74 -4.68
C ALA A 147 1.50 -16.50 -5.19
N ILE A 148 2.04 -15.32 -4.90
CA ILE A 148 1.52 -14.06 -5.39
C ILE A 148 2.61 -13.27 -6.08
N ARG A 149 2.28 -12.58 -7.18
CA ARG A 149 3.20 -11.74 -7.93
C ARG A 149 2.73 -10.29 -7.88
N TYR A 150 3.62 -9.43 -7.45
CA TYR A 150 3.47 -7.97 -7.45
C TYR A 150 4.34 -7.37 -8.57
N GLY A 151 4.12 -6.09 -8.86
CA GLY A 151 4.98 -5.36 -9.81
C GLY A 151 6.46 -5.32 -9.41
N THR A 152 6.75 -5.48 -8.12
CA THR A 152 8.11 -5.41 -7.54
C THR A 152 8.69 -6.75 -7.11
N GLY A 153 8.01 -7.86 -7.34
CA GLY A 153 8.52 -9.18 -6.96
C GLY A 153 7.44 -10.19 -6.67
N SER A 154 7.83 -11.38 -6.25
CA SER A 154 6.92 -12.47 -5.93
C SER A 154 7.14 -12.97 -4.51
N VAL A 155 6.04 -13.36 -3.85
CA VAL A 155 6.04 -14.01 -2.55
C VAL A 155 5.54 -15.42 -2.73
N LYS A 156 6.24 -16.42 -2.16
CA LYS A 156 5.82 -17.82 -2.16
C LYS A 156 5.75 -18.34 -0.74
N GLY A 157 4.85 -19.27 -0.50
CA GLY A 157 4.65 -19.86 0.82
C GLY A 157 3.54 -20.88 0.83
N PHE A 158 2.83 -20.95 1.92
CA PHE A 158 1.68 -21.84 2.11
C PHE A 158 0.62 -21.15 2.95
N LEU A 159 -0.61 -21.68 2.89
CA LEU A 159 -1.74 -21.14 3.63
C LEU A 159 -1.79 -21.69 5.05
N SER A 160 -2.24 -20.87 5.97
CA SER A 160 -2.49 -21.15 7.37
C SER A 160 -3.78 -20.43 7.80
N GLN A 161 -4.38 -20.89 8.91
CA GLN A 161 -5.52 -20.22 9.50
C GLN A 161 -5.25 -19.94 10.97
N ASP A 162 -5.60 -18.73 11.41
CA ASP A 162 -5.51 -18.33 12.82
C ASP A 162 -6.47 -17.17 13.11
N ILE A 163 -6.52 -16.75 14.38
CA ILE A 163 -7.19 -15.51 14.76
C ILE A 163 -6.31 -14.34 14.35
N VAL A 164 -6.87 -13.45 13.55
CA VAL A 164 -6.26 -12.16 13.17
C VAL A 164 -7.04 -11.06 13.84
N MET A 165 -6.33 -10.16 14.52
CA MET A 165 -6.90 -8.98 15.14
C MET A 165 -6.61 -7.76 14.27
N VAL A 166 -7.67 -7.11 13.78
CA VAL A 166 -7.60 -5.87 13.01
C VAL A 166 -8.28 -4.77 13.82
N SER A 167 -7.52 -3.79 14.32
CA SER A 167 -7.98 -2.94 15.42
C SER A 167 -8.46 -3.83 16.59
N ASP A 168 -9.68 -3.66 17.07
CA ASP A 168 -10.28 -4.48 18.13
C ASP A 168 -11.20 -5.59 17.59
N ILE A 169 -11.12 -5.91 16.29
CA ILE A 169 -11.97 -6.92 15.64
C ILE A 169 -11.23 -8.24 15.48
N PRO A 170 -11.57 -9.30 16.24
CA PRO A 170 -11.05 -10.64 16.01
C PRO A 170 -11.77 -11.31 14.84
N ILE A 171 -11.02 -11.90 13.92
CA ILE A 171 -11.53 -12.71 12.82
C ILE A 171 -10.78 -14.03 12.71
N VAL A 172 -11.44 -15.09 12.34
CA VAL A 172 -10.79 -16.34 11.90
C VAL A 172 -10.45 -16.17 10.42
N GLN A 173 -9.16 -16.08 10.12
CA GLN A 173 -8.67 -15.71 8.80
C GLN A 173 -7.70 -16.76 8.24
N VAL A 174 -7.90 -17.12 6.97
CA VAL A 174 -6.89 -17.82 6.18
C VAL A 174 -5.92 -16.78 5.60
N PHE A 175 -4.64 -16.98 5.83
CA PHE A 175 -3.57 -16.09 5.37
C PHE A 175 -2.39 -16.89 4.85
N ALA A 176 -1.48 -16.24 4.13
CA ALA A 176 -0.28 -16.91 3.66
C ALA A 176 0.92 -16.66 4.58
N GLU A 177 1.60 -17.74 4.93
CA GLU A 177 2.93 -17.71 5.52
C GLU A 177 3.97 -17.71 4.42
N ALA A 178 4.70 -16.60 4.25
CA ALA A 178 5.76 -16.48 3.24
C ALA A 178 7.00 -17.25 3.67
N THR A 179 7.44 -18.22 2.86
CA THR A 179 8.66 -19.02 3.07
C THR A 179 9.78 -18.65 2.10
N ALA A 180 9.45 -17.93 1.03
CA ALA A 180 10.40 -17.37 0.09
C ALA A 180 10.02 -15.91 -0.18
N LEU A 181 10.87 -15.03 0.33
CA LEU A 181 10.73 -13.59 0.22
C LEU A 181 12.02 -13.06 -0.40
N PRO A 182 12.00 -12.58 -1.65
CA PRO A 182 13.20 -12.07 -2.30
C PRO A 182 13.88 -11.01 -1.44
N ALA A 183 15.24 -11.06 -1.37
CA ALA A 183 15.97 -10.07 -0.61
C ALA A 183 15.64 -8.65 -1.09
N PHE A 184 15.60 -8.46 -2.39
CA PHE A 184 15.16 -7.23 -3.03
C PHE A 184 13.74 -7.42 -3.60
N PRO A 185 12.80 -6.49 -3.32
CA PRO A 185 12.96 -5.21 -2.61
C PRO A 185 12.77 -5.31 -1.08
N PHE A 186 12.31 -6.45 -0.57
CA PHE A 186 11.76 -6.56 0.77
C PHE A 186 12.74 -6.30 1.92
N ILE A 187 14.05 -6.49 1.70
CA ILE A 187 15.06 -6.18 2.74
C ILE A 187 15.03 -4.69 3.17
N PHE A 188 14.58 -3.80 2.28
CA PHE A 188 14.47 -2.37 2.56
C PHE A 188 13.06 -1.96 3.00
N ALA A 189 12.11 -2.88 2.98
CA ALA A 189 10.76 -2.62 3.44
C ALA A 189 10.75 -2.38 4.95
N ARG A 190 9.95 -1.43 5.41
CA ARG A 190 9.72 -1.15 6.83
C ARG A 190 8.44 -1.81 7.33
N PHE A 191 7.77 -2.57 6.48
CA PHE A 191 6.61 -3.39 6.78
C PHE A 191 6.97 -4.87 6.68
N ASP A 192 6.28 -5.71 7.45
CA ASP A 192 6.51 -7.15 7.46
C ASP A 192 5.71 -7.88 6.38
N GLY A 193 4.48 -7.42 6.13
CA GLY A 193 3.56 -8.08 5.21
C GLY A 193 2.54 -7.15 4.58
N VAL A 194 1.55 -7.73 3.92
CA VAL A 194 0.48 -7.01 3.22
C VAL A 194 -0.87 -7.55 3.64
N LEU A 195 -1.81 -6.67 3.90
CA LEU A 195 -3.22 -6.94 4.10
C LEU A 195 -4.00 -6.37 2.91
N GLY A 196 -4.43 -7.27 2.02
CA GLY A 196 -5.23 -6.86 0.85
C GLY A 196 -6.63 -6.43 1.24
N MET A 197 -7.05 -5.26 0.74
CA MET A 197 -8.36 -4.64 0.93
C MET A 197 -9.22 -4.67 -0.34
N GLY A 198 -8.79 -5.45 -1.33
CA GLY A 198 -9.48 -5.64 -2.61
C GLY A 198 -10.67 -6.59 -2.50
N TYR A 199 -11.28 -6.86 -3.63
CA TYR A 199 -12.46 -7.73 -3.74
C TYR A 199 -12.09 -9.22 -3.72
N PRO A 200 -13.03 -10.13 -3.32
CA PRO A 200 -12.82 -11.57 -3.32
C PRO A 200 -12.36 -12.14 -4.66
N SER A 201 -12.79 -11.54 -5.79
CA SER A 201 -12.37 -11.96 -7.13
C SER A 201 -10.88 -11.74 -7.43
N GLN A 202 -10.19 -10.91 -6.64
CA GLN A 202 -8.75 -10.69 -6.73
C GLN A 202 -7.96 -11.65 -5.83
N ALA A 203 -8.63 -12.32 -4.88
CA ALA A 203 -7.96 -13.21 -3.94
C ALA A 203 -7.50 -14.48 -4.64
N ILE A 204 -6.26 -14.85 -4.40
CA ILE A 204 -5.69 -16.12 -4.86
C ILE A 204 -6.34 -17.24 -4.06
N ASP A 205 -6.57 -18.38 -4.71
CA ASP A 205 -7.15 -19.60 -4.15
C ASP A 205 -8.56 -19.42 -3.53
N GLY A 206 -9.30 -18.37 -3.94
CA GLY A 206 -10.65 -18.12 -3.45
C GLY A 206 -10.74 -17.78 -1.97
N ILE A 207 -9.64 -17.35 -1.36
CA ILE A 207 -9.60 -16.95 0.06
C ILE A 207 -10.50 -15.73 0.26
N THR A 208 -11.33 -15.76 1.31
CA THR A 208 -12.12 -14.60 1.70
C THR A 208 -11.18 -13.48 2.21
N PRO A 209 -11.16 -12.28 1.60
CA PRO A 209 -10.35 -11.16 2.09
C PRO A 209 -10.72 -10.75 3.51
N VAL A 210 -9.76 -10.13 4.20
CA VAL A 210 -9.92 -9.69 5.60
C VAL A 210 -11.13 -8.78 5.78
N PHE A 211 -11.32 -7.79 4.92
CA PHE A 211 -12.45 -6.86 5.04
C PHE A 211 -13.80 -7.57 4.82
N ASP A 212 -13.90 -8.47 3.85
CA ASP A 212 -15.11 -9.28 3.63
C ASP A 212 -15.39 -10.22 4.82
N ARG A 213 -14.35 -10.73 5.49
CA ARG A 213 -14.49 -11.50 6.72
C ARG A 213 -15.03 -10.66 7.88
N ILE A 214 -14.57 -9.40 7.99
CA ILE A 214 -15.10 -8.43 8.97
C ILE A 214 -16.57 -8.11 8.66
N LEU A 215 -16.93 -7.87 7.40
CA LEU A 215 -18.30 -7.58 6.98
C LEU A 215 -19.25 -8.75 7.34
N SER A 216 -18.79 -10.00 7.23
CA SER A 216 -19.60 -11.18 7.55
C SER A 216 -20.02 -11.24 9.03
N GLN A 217 -19.33 -10.53 9.93
CA GLN A 217 -19.70 -10.43 11.34
C GLN A 217 -20.81 -9.40 11.62
N GLN A 218 -21.16 -8.57 10.62
CA GLN A 218 -22.21 -7.55 10.73
C GLN A 218 -22.04 -6.56 11.91
N ILE A 219 -20.81 -6.32 12.33
CA ILE A 219 -20.46 -5.43 13.44
C ILE A 219 -20.22 -3.99 13.02
N LEU A 220 -19.96 -3.73 11.76
CA LEU A 220 -19.74 -2.39 11.25
C LEU A 220 -21.06 -1.65 11.04
N LYS A 221 -21.04 -0.32 11.21
CA LYS A 221 -22.21 0.54 10.97
C LYS A 221 -22.56 0.60 9.49
N GLU A 222 -21.55 0.71 8.64
CA GLU A 222 -21.67 0.75 7.18
C GLU A 222 -20.68 -0.25 6.59
N ASP A 223 -21.00 -0.84 5.44
CA ASP A 223 -20.09 -1.76 4.72
C ASP A 223 -19.05 -0.97 3.92
N VAL A 224 -18.32 -0.11 4.61
CA VAL A 224 -17.34 0.81 4.03
C VAL A 224 -16.05 0.80 4.86
N PHE A 225 -14.97 1.18 4.22
CA PHE A 225 -13.79 1.68 4.90
C PHE A 225 -13.34 2.99 4.26
N SER A 226 -12.70 3.85 5.03
CA SER A 226 -12.19 5.12 4.55
C SER A 226 -10.74 5.33 4.93
N VAL A 227 -10.03 6.10 4.13
CA VAL A 227 -8.58 6.31 4.25
C VAL A 227 -8.28 7.80 4.30
N TYR A 228 -7.52 8.17 5.31
CA TYR A 228 -6.93 9.48 5.49
C TYR A 228 -5.41 9.36 5.54
N TYR A 229 -4.69 10.16 4.77
CA TYR A 229 -3.25 10.33 4.87
C TYR A 229 -2.89 11.74 5.32
N SER A 230 -2.18 11.86 6.45
CA SER A 230 -1.72 13.14 6.96
C SER A 230 -0.60 13.71 6.08
N ARG A 231 -0.74 14.98 5.69
CA ARG A 231 0.25 15.70 4.88
C ARG A 231 1.30 16.44 5.72
N ASN A 232 0.99 16.73 6.98
CA ASN A 232 1.61 17.84 7.70
C ASN A 232 2.68 17.49 8.73
N SER A 233 3.01 16.22 8.99
CA SER A 233 4.07 15.96 9.97
C SER A 233 4.73 14.59 9.85
N PRO A 234 6.08 14.53 9.86
CA PRO A 234 6.82 13.28 10.05
C PRO A 234 6.70 12.74 11.49
N LEU A 235 6.17 13.51 12.44
CA LEU A 235 6.14 13.19 13.89
C LEU A 235 4.76 12.81 14.43
N GLN A 236 3.69 12.86 13.61
CA GLN A 236 2.33 12.48 14.00
C GLN A 236 1.88 11.20 13.28
N PRO A 237 0.77 10.55 13.69
CA PRO A 237 0.22 9.43 12.95
C PRO A 237 0.16 9.79 11.47
N GLY A 238 0.77 8.99 10.61
CA GLY A 238 0.88 9.26 9.19
C GLY A 238 -0.48 9.26 8.47
N GLY A 239 -1.54 8.85 9.16
CA GLY A 239 -2.91 8.75 8.66
C GLY A 239 -3.71 7.75 9.45
N GLU A 240 -4.88 7.39 8.91
CA GLU A 240 -5.80 6.45 9.55
C GLU A 240 -6.65 5.71 8.53
N ILE A 241 -6.92 4.43 8.79
CA ILE A 241 -8.00 3.69 8.15
C ILE A 241 -9.13 3.56 9.13
N ILE A 242 -10.35 3.88 8.69
CA ILE A 242 -11.56 3.82 9.48
C ILE A 242 -12.49 2.79 8.87
N LEU A 243 -12.84 1.76 9.64
CA LEU A 243 -13.78 0.73 9.22
C LEU A 243 -15.19 1.09 9.71
N GLY A 244 -16.17 0.93 8.85
CA GLY A 244 -17.60 1.13 9.16
C GLY A 244 -18.08 2.56 9.03
N GLY A 245 -17.31 3.47 8.43
CA GLY A 245 -17.72 4.86 8.23
C GLY A 245 -16.61 5.79 7.80
N SER A 246 -16.75 7.07 8.11
CA SER A 246 -15.77 8.14 7.87
C SER A 246 -15.79 9.13 9.03
N ASP A 247 -14.67 9.85 9.25
CA ASP A 247 -14.54 10.85 10.31
C ASP A 247 -14.57 12.26 9.73
N PRO A 248 -15.60 13.08 10.07
CA PRO A 248 -15.69 14.46 9.60
C PRO A 248 -14.53 15.37 10.03
N ALA A 249 -13.74 14.96 11.03
CA ALA A 249 -12.55 15.71 11.44
C ALA A 249 -11.42 15.72 10.39
N TYR A 250 -11.49 14.82 9.39
CA TYR A 250 -10.45 14.64 8.39
C TYR A 250 -10.80 15.13 6.99
N TYR A 251 -12.04 15.61 6.76
CA TYR A 251 -12.45 16.10 5.45
C TYR A 251 -13.47 17.24 5.55
N SER A 252 -13.58 17.98 4.45
CA SER A 252 -14.56 19.05 4.29
C SER A 252 -15.46 18.81 3.06
N GLY A 253 -16.69 19.31 3.14
CA GLY A 253 -17.70 19.16 2.10
C GLY A 253 -18.29 17.74 2.02
N ASP A 254 -19.12 17.52 1.00
CA ASP A 254 -19.79 16.26 0.77
C ASP A 254 -18.93 15.29 -0.06
N PHE A 255 -19.14 13.99 0.14
CA PHE A 255 -18.56 12.98 -0.73
C PHE A 255 -19.18 13.01 -2.12
N HIS A 256 -18.31 13.15 -3.11
CA HIS A 256 -18.68 12.88 -4.50
C HIS A 256 -18.37 11.41 -4.82
N TYR A 257 -19.39 10.63 -5.16
CA TYR A 257 -19.25 9.19 -5.40
C TYR A 257 -19.11 8.88 -6.89
N VAL A 258 -18.20 7.96 -7.19
CA VAL A 258 -17.97 7.41 -8.53
C VAL A 258 -18.15 5.91 -8.50
N SER A 259 -19.01 5.37 -9.35
CA SER A 259 -19.26 3.92 -9.41
C SER A 259 -18.05 3.16 -9.90
N VAL A 260 -17.82 1.98 -9.31
CA VAL A 260 -16.82 1.02 -9.78
C VAL A 260 -17.16 0.61 -11.22
N SER A 261 -16.19 0.72 -12.13
CA SER A 261 -16.36 0.45 -13.55
C SER A 261 -16.03 -0.98 -13.95
N LYS A 262 -15.26 -1.68 -13.13
CA LYS A 262 -14.89 -3.09 -13.32
C LYS A 262 -15.23 -3.86 -12.06
N SER A 263 -16.21 -4.75 -12.15
CA SER A 263 -16.61 -5.58 -11.01
C SER A 263 -15.40 -6.33 -10.42
N GLY A 264 -15.28 -6.28 -9.11
CA GLY A 264 -14.21 -6.97 -8.39
C GLY A 264 -12.88 -6.23 -8.31
N PHE A 265 -12.83 -4.94 -8.61
CA PHE A 265 -11.66 -4.08 -8.42
C PHE A 265 -12.08 -2.69 -7.95
N TRP A 266 -11.26 -2.02 -7.15
CA TRP A 266 -11.43 -0.61 -6.81
C TRP A 266 -11.00 0.28 -7.99
N GLN A 267 -11.65 0.06 -9.13
CA GLN A 267 -11.36 0.66 -10.41
C GLN A 267 -12.56 1.44 -10.91
N ILE A 268 -12.34 2.69 -11.29
CA ILE A 268 -13.36 3.63 -11.78
C ILE A 268 -12.99 4.13 -13.18
N ARG A 269 -13.91 4.86 -13.82
CA ARG A 269 -13.67 5.50 -15.10
C ARG A 269 -13.21 6.93 -14.93
N MET A 270 -12.13 7.30 -15.61
CA MET A 270 -11.60 8.65 -15.68
C MET A 270 -11.83 9.20 -17.10
N LYS A 271 -12.35 10.43 -17.20
CA LYS A 271 -12.69 11.08 -18.49
C LYS A 271 -11.71 12.19 -18.88
N GLY A 272 -10.60 12.33 -18.19
CA GLY A 272 -9.60 13.32 -18.55
C GLY A 272 -8.45 13.38 -17.56
N VAL A 273 -7.27 13.68 -18.10
CA VAL A 273 -6.12 14.21 -17.35
C VAL A 273 -5.76 15.52 -18.00
N SER A 274 -5.82 16.62 -17.25
CA SER A 274 -5.55 17.96 -17.76
C SER A 274 -4.43 18.67 -17.00
N VAL A 275 -3.73 19.57 -17.71
CA VAL A 275 -2.75 20.49 -17.16
C VAL A 275 -3.27 21.90 -17.38
N GLY A 276 -3.52 22.63 -16.31
CA GLY A 276 -4.25 23.90 -16.39
C GLY A 276 -5.63 23.68 -17.02
N ALA A 277 -5.93 24.39 -18.10
CA ALA A 277 -7.21 24.27 -18.82
C ALA A 277 -7.23 23.20 -19.94
N GLU A 278 -6.06 22.63 -20.29
CA GLU A 278 -5.93 21.71 -21.41
C GLU A 278 -6.06 20.25 -20.97
N THR A 279 -7.00 19.51 -21.56
CA THR A 279 -7.12 18.05 -21.38
C THR A 279 -6.19 17.34 -22.37
N LEU A 280 -5.15 16.70 -21.81
CA LEU A 280 -4.12 16.03 -22.59
C LEU A 280 -4.49 14.59 -22.96
N PHE A 281 -5.09 13.86 -22.00
CA PHE A 281 -5.33 12.41 -22.13
C PHE A 281 -6.73 12.01 -21.67
N CYS A 282 -7.10 10.78 -21.98
CA CYS A 282 -8.32 10.11 -21.51
C CYS A 282 -9.63 10.76 -21.95
N LYS A 283 -9.66 11.52 -23.06
CA LYS A 283 -10.90 12.15 -23.59
C LYS A 283 -11.99 11.13 -23.87
N GLU A 284 -11.62 9.96 -24.40
CA GLU A 284 -12.53 8.82 -24.62
C GLU A 284 -12.75 7.95 -23.36
N GLY A 285 -12.06 8.28 -22.29
CA GLY A 285 -12.10 7.58 -21.01
C GLY A 285 -11.01 6.55 -20.84
N CYS A 286 -10.43 6.53 -19.64
CA CYS A 286 -9.43 5.56 -19.20
C CYS A 286 -9.92 4.81 -17.97
N SER A 287 -9.34 3.64 -17.73
CA SER A 287 -9.46 2.96 -16.45
C SER A 287 -8.48 3.53 -15.43
N VAL A 288 -8.94 3.71 -14.20
CA VAL A 288 -8.09 4.15 -13.09
C VAL A 288 -8.39 3.36 -11.82
N ALA A 289 -7.36 2.79 -11.20
CA ALA A 289 -7.44 2.15 -9.89
C ALA A 289 -7.11 3.16 -8.79
N ILE A 290 -7.83 3.09 -7.67
CA ILE A 290 -7.52 3.83 -6.44
C ILE A 290 -6.80 2.86 -5.52
N ASP A 291 -5.50 3.08 -5.31
CA ASP A 291 -4.60 2.10 -4.73
C ASP A 291 -3.85 2.64 -3.52
N THR A 292 -4.24 2.17 -2.32
CA THR A 292 -3.61 2.55 -1.05
C THR A 292 -2.22 1.94 -0.85
N GLY A 293 -1.90 0.88 -1.59
CA GLY A 293 -0.58 0.23 -1.60
C GLY A 293 0.45 1.00 -2.43
N ALA A 294 0.01 1.89 -3.33
CA ALA A 294 0.85 2.73 -4.16
C ALA A 294 1.00 4.14 -3.55
N SER A 295 2.20 4.72 -3.59
CA SER A 295 2.39 6.12 -3.15
C SER A 295 2.25 7.13 -4.28
N TYR A 296 2.73 6.79 -5.47
CA TYR A 296 2.75 7.70 -6.61
C TYR A 296 1.48 7.58 -7.44
N ILE A 297 1.32 8.55 -8.32
CA ILE A 297 0.36 8.47 -9.42
C ILE A 297 1.08 7.77 -10.56
N THR A 298 0.56 6.64 -11.00
CA THR A 298 1.16 5.84 -12.07
C THR A 298 0.24 5.84 -13.29
N GLY A 299 0.79 6.00 -14.46
CA GLY A 299 0.06 5.92 -15.72
C GLY A 299 0.89 5.26 -16.81
N PRO A 300 0.32 5.03 -18.01
CA PRO A 300 1.07 4.53 -19.13
C PRO A 300 2.28 5.41 -19.44
N ALA A 301 3.43 4.78 -19.75
CA ALA A 301 4.72 5.47 -19.83
C ALA A 301 4.73 6.64 -20.84
N GLY A 302 4.13 6.45 -22.01
CA GLY A 302 4.01 7.50 -23.02
C GLY A 302 3.24 8.72 -22.52
N PRO A 303 1.98 8.60 -22.07
CA PRO A 303 1.20 9.67 -21.48
C PRO A 303 1.90 10.36 -20.32
N VAL A 304 2.52 9.62 -19.38
CA VAL A 304 3.26 10.22 -18.27
C VAL A 304 4.44 11.05 -18.77
N SER A 305 5.22 10.56 -19.74
CA SER A 305 6.34 11.34 -20.32
C SER A 305 5.88 12.66 -20.94
N VAL A 306 4.75 12.65 -21.67
CA VAL A 306 4.17 13.88 -22.24
C VAL A 306 3.67 14.82 -21.14
N LEU A 307 3.01 14.30 -20.09
CA LEU A 307 2.55 15.07 -18.94
C LEU A 307 3.72 15.74 -18.23
N MET A 308 4.83 15.02 -18.03
CA MET A 308 6.03 15.57 -17.38
C MET A 308 6.67 16.67 -18.20
N LYS A 309 6.74 16.54 -19.52
CA LYS A 309 7.19 17.62 -20.40
C LYS A 309 6.28 18.85 -20.30
N ALA A 310 4.96 18.66 -20.24
CA ALA A 310 4.00 19.76 -20.15
C ALA A 310 4.15 20.58 -18.84
N ILE A 311 4.60 19.96 -17.74
CA ILE A 311 4.87 20.66 -16.48
C ILE A 311 6.34 21.14 -16.34
N GLY A 312 7.18 20.90 -17.34
CA GLY A 312 8.59 21.29 -17.31
C GLY A 312 9.48 20.43 -16.41
N ALA A 313 9.06 19.20 -16.12
CA ALA A 313 9.85 18.25 -15.35
C ALA A 313 10.87 17.54 -16.26
N ALA A 314 12.10 17.38 -15.74
CA ALA A 314 13.16 16.64 -16.41
C ALA A 314 13.20 15.20 -15.93
N GLU A 315 13.46 14.27 -16.86
CA GLU A 315 13.73 12.88 -16.52
C GLU A 315 15.03 12.79 -15.72
N MET A 316 14.98 12.11 -14.58
CA MET A 316 16.17 11.86 -13.78
C MET A 316 16.96 10.74 -14.42
N ALA A 317 18.17 11.05 -14.93
CA ALA A 317 19.10 10.04 -15.37
C ALA A 317 19.46 9.12 -14.17
N GLU A 318 19.37 7.81 -14.34
CA GLU A 318 19.82 6.86 -13.34
C GLU A 318 21.32 7.07 -13.07
N GLY A 319 21.65 7.76 -11.98
CA GLY A 319 23.04 8.01 -11.56
C GLY A 319 23.44 9.46 -11.33
N GLU A 320 22.63 10.45 -11.65
CA GLU A 320 23.00 11.88 -11.48
C GLU A 320 22.83 12.43 -10.06
N VAL A 321 22.62 11.61 -9.06
CA VAL A 321 22.60 12.06 -7.65
C VAL A 321 24.01 12.12 -7.03
N SER A 322 25.06 11.90 -7.80
CA SER A 322 26.44 12.03 -7.28
C SER A 322 27.33 12.83 -8.22
N GLY A 323 27.26 14.15 -8.10
CA GLY A 323 28.24 15.07 -8.73
C GLY A 323 29.66 14.96 -8.20
N ALA A 324 30.08 13.86 -7.56
CA ALA A 324 31.43 13.71 -6.99
C ALA A 324 32.13 12.37 -7.21
N ALA A 325 31.47 11.35 -7.77
CA ALA A 325 32.11 10.01 -7.90
C ALA A 325 32.63 9.66 -9.29
N SER A 326 32.67 10.60 -10.25
CA SER A 326 32.97 10.29 -11.67
C SER A 326 34.44 10.34 -12.06
N ARG A 327 35.42 10.27 -11.16
CA ARG A 327 36.84 10.35 -11.55
C ARG A 327 37.76 9.18 -11.15
N CYS A 328 37.24 8.06 -10.73
CA CYS A 328 38.07 6.90 -10.42
C CYS A 328 37.43 5.59 -10.84
N ALA A 329 37.41 5.29 -12.15
CA ALA A 329 37.29 3.92 -12.63
C ALA A 329 37.75 3.84 -14.09
N HIS A 330 39.01 3.48 -14.30
CA HIS A 330 39.50 2.90 -15.55
C HIS A 330 39.11 1.41 -15.55
N GLY A 331 37.94 1.12 -16.09
CA GLY A 331 37.49 -0.23 -16.42
C GLY A 331 36.73 -0.20 -17.74
N PRO A 332 36.61 -1.29 -18.51
CA PRO A 332 36.02 -1.30 -19.83
C PRO A 332 34.58 -0.83 -19.77
N ARG A 333 34.26 0.22 -20.52
CA ARG A 333 32.93 0.79 -20.67
C ARG A 333 32.01 -0.22 -21.34
N LEU A 334 31.26 -0.95 -20.56
CA LEU A 334 30.07 -1.65 -21.06
C LEU A 334 29.02 -0.57 -21.39
N ARG A 335 28.77 -0.37 -22.67
CA ARG A 335 27.66 0.46 -23.17
C ARG A 335 26.37 -0.26 -22.84
N PHE A 336 25.68 0.16 -21.80
CA PHE A 336 24.31 -0.24 -21.52
C PHE A 336 23.36 0.78 -22.14
N SER A 337 22.46 0.31 -22.99
CA SER A 337 21.39 1.11 -23.57
C SER A 337 20.37 1.45 -22.45
N PRO A 338 20.01 2.72 -22.24
CA PRO A 338 19.03 3.07 -21.22
C PRO A 338 17.63 2.81 -21.76
N VAL A 339 16.91 1.86 -21.21
CA VAL A 339 15.45 1.80 -21.37
C VAL A 339 14.83 1.67 -19.98
N SER A 340 14.10 2.69 -19.65
CA SER A 340 13.52 3.02 -18.36
C SER A 340 12.23 2.26 -18.12
N PHE A 341 12.10 1.56 -16.98
CA PHE A 341 10.83 0.94 -16.58
C PHE A 341 10.12 1.67 -15.45
N LEU A 342 10.78 2.58 -14.76
CA LEU A 342 10.16 3.48 -13.80
C LEU A 342 10.81 4.86 -13.99
N LEU A 343 10.37 5.57 -15.01
CA LEU A 343 10.75 6.95 -15.24
C LEU A 343 10.45 7.77 -13.98
N GLN A 344 11.46 8.35 -13.40
CA GLN A 344 11.33 9.37 -12.37
C GLN A 344 11.65 10.73 -12.96
N PHE A 345 10.94 11.73 -12.47
CA PHE A 345 11.06 13.09 -12.95
C PHE A 345 11.36 14.02 -11.77
N ALA A 346 12.19 15.02 -12.00
CA ALA A 346 12.49 16.05 -11.04
C ALA A 346 12.18 17.42 -11.62
N VAL A 347 11.95 18.35 -10.73
CA VAL A 347 11.76 19.77 -11.02
C VAL A 347 12.67 20.60 -10.12
N ASP A 348 12.95 21.83 -10.55
CA ASP A 348 13.60 22.83 -9.72
C ASP A 348 12.71 23.12 -8.49
N CYS A 349 13.28 22.99 -7.29
CA CYS A 349 12.55 23.16 -6.04
C CYS A 349 11.96 24.56 -5.87
N ASP A 350 12.61 25.59 -6.42
CA ASP A 350 12.16 26.98 -6.34
C ASP A 350 10.96 27.25 -7.26
N LYS A 351 10.77 26.40 -8.28
CA LYS A 351 9.64 26.49 -9.21
C LYS A 351 8.41 25.73 -8.77
N VAL A 352 8.50 24.89 -7.73
CA VAL A 352 7.39 24.04 -7.28
C VAL A 352 6.08 24.81 -7.02
N PRO A 353 6.08 26.01 -6.37
CA PRO A 353 4.85 26.77 -6.17
C PRO A 353 4.20 27.30 -7.46
N GLN A 354 4.98 27.41 -8.55
CA GLN A 354 4.56 27.94 -9.84
C GLN A 354 4.13 26.86 -10.84
N LEU A 355 4.32 25.59 -10.49
CA LEU A 355 3.94 24.47 -11.35
C LEU A 355 2.43 24.47 -11.61
N PRO A 356 1.98 24.09 -12.82
CA PRO A 356 0.56 24.07 -13.18
C PRO A 356 -0.20 23.01 -12.39
N ASN A 357 -1.50 23.25 -12.18
CA ASN A 357 -2.36 22.23 -11.62
C ASN A 357 -2.55 21.08 -12.61
N ILE A 358 -2.48 19.85 -12.09
CA ILE A 358 -2.83 18.63 -12.81
C ILE A 358 -4.18 18.15 -12.28
N SER A 359 -5.17 17.95 -13.14
CA SER A 359 -6.51 17.56 -12.75
C SER A 359 -6.92 16.23 -13.36
N PHE A 360 -7.58 15.40 -12.53
CA PHE A 360 -8.14 14.10 -12.91
C PHE A 360 -9.67 14.22 -12.93
N HIS A 361 -10.30 13.93 -14.08
CA HIS A 361 -11.74 14.07 -14.25
C HIS A 361 -12.45 12.74 -13.93
N LEU A 362 -13.01 12.65 -12.70
CA LEU A 362 -13.65 11.45 -12.17
C LEU A 362 -15.13 11.74 -11.90
N GLY A 363 -16.03 10.93 -12.48
CA GLY A 363 -17.47 11.07 -12.24
C GLY A 363 -18.06 12.43 -12.58
N GLY A 364 -17.48 13.16 -13.54
CA GLY A 364 -17.95 14.51 -13.94
C GLY A 364 -17.36 15.67 -13.12
N LYS A 365 -16.51 15.39 -12.12
CA LYS A 365 -15.83 16.40 -11.31
C LYS A 365 -14.30 16.36 -11.59
N ALA A 366 -13.68 17.55 -11.61
CA ALA A 366 -12.24 17.69 -11.71
C ALA A 366 -11.59 17.65 -10.31
N TYR A 367 -10.58 16.83 -10.14
CA TYR A 367 -9.78 16.70 -8.93
C TYR A 367 -8.38 17.21 -9.21
N GLY A 368 -8.10 18.44 -8.79
CA GLY A 368 -6.84 19.14 -9.07
C GLY A 368 -5.79 18.90 -8.00
N LEU A 369 -4.55 18.72 -8.43
CA LEU A 369 -3.37 18.72 -7.59
C LEU A 369 -2.48 19.89 -8.00
N SER A 370 -2.11 20.75 -7.05
CA SER A 370 -1.14 21.84 -7.26
C SER A 370 0.29 21.32 -7.26
N GLY A 371 1.27 22.09 -7.73
CA GLY A 371 2.67 21.71 -7.72
C GLY A 371 3.15 21.10 -6.40
N PRO A 372 2.95 21.77 -5.24
CA PRO A 372 3.30 21.23 -3.93
C PRO A 372 2.58 19.90 -3.59
N ALA A 373 1.45 19.63 -4.23
CA ALA A 373 0.67 18.41 -3.98
C ALA A 373 1.23 17.16 -4.67
N TYR A 374 1.88 17.34 -5.83
CA TYR A 374 2.44 16.23 -6.59
C TYR A 374 3.98 16.24 -6.66
N VAL A 375 4.65 17.10 -5.88
CA VAL A 375 6.11 17.12 -5.77
C VAL A 375 6.54 16.76 -4.35
N LEU A 376 7.46 15.84 -4.24
CA LEU A 376 8.06 15.40 -2.98
C LEU A 376 9.43 16.06 -2.84
N ARG A 377 9.61 16.86 -1.77
CA ARG A 377 10.91 17.41 -1.42
C ARG A 377 11.71 16.40 -0.62
N VAL A 378 12.86 15.98 -1.13
CA VAL A 378 13.77 15.04 -0.49
C VAL A 378 15.03 15.80 -0.08
N SER A 379 15.12 16.10 1.21
CA SER A 379 16.31 16.76 1.77
C SER A 379 17.47 15.78 1.83
N ARG A 380 18.64 16.19 1.37
CA ARG A 380 19.87 15.48 1.68
C ARG A 380 20.29 15.88 3.07
N TYR A 381 20.25 14.97 4.02
CA TYR A 381 20.90 15.23 5.31
C TYR A 381 22.40 15.41 5.07
N PRO A 382 23.00 16.51 5.54
CA PRO A 382 24.45 16.61 5.56
C PRO A 382 24.98 15.45 6.40
N ALA A 383 25.99 14.75 5.90
CA ALA A 383 26.74 13.81 6.73
C ALA A 383 27.14 14.57 8.00
N CYS A 384 26.73 14.08 9.17
CA CYS A 384 27.04 14.70 10.46
C CYS A 384 28.55 14.94 10.56
N PRO A 385 29.02 16.20 10.64
CA PRO A 385 30.41 16.45 10.99
C PRO A 385 30.58 16.06 12.45
N GLY A 386 31.23 14.92 12.72
CA GLY A 386 31.54 14.48 14.09
C GLY A 386 30.74 13.30 14.64
N CYS A 387 29.97 12.57 13.86
CA CYS A 387 29.45 11.27 14.32
C CYS A 387 30.57 10.24 14.35
N PRO A 388 30.99 9.73 15.54
CA PRO A 388 31.87 8.57 15.60
C PRO A 388 31.11 7.38 15.01
N GLY A 389 31.74 6.68 14.07
CA GLY A 389 31.15 5.57 13.34
C GLY A 389 30.63 4.48 14.28
N ASN A 390 29.32 4.36 14.37
CA ASN A 390 28.61 3.19 14.84
C ASN A 390 27.27 3.10 14.10
N VAL A 391 27.34 2.96 12.79
CA VAL A 391 26.33 2.30 11.99
C VAL A 391 26.89 0.90 11.71
N PRO A 392 26.20 -0.21 11.95
CA PRO A 392 26.73 -1.51 11.61
C PRO A 392 26.93 -1.57 10.10
N MET A 393 28.14 -1.33 9.68
CA MET A 393 28.61 -1.60 8.33
C MET A 393 28.54 -3.10 8.09
N VAL A 394 27.73 -3.53 7.14
CA VAL A 394 28.11 -4.71 6.37
C VAL A 394 29.36 -4.29 5.59
N THR A 395 30.50 -4.71 6.09
CA THR A 395 31.82 -4.40 5.57
C THR A 395 31.99 -5.03 4.20
N ALA A 396 31.93 -4.20 3.16
CA ALA A 396 32.67 -4.43 1.93
C ALA A 396 33.54 -3.18 1.72
N GLY A 397 34.83 -3.35 1.94
CA GLY A 397 35.88 -2.36 2.04
C GLY A 397 35.82 -1.18 1.07
N PHE A 398 35.67 0.00 1.62
CA PHE A 398 36.09 1.26 0.99
C PHE A 398 36.59 2.21 2.09
N SER A 399 37.91 2.25 2.21
CA SER A 399 38.63 3.24 2.99
C SER A 399 38.92 4.43 2.10
N ARG A 400 38.29 5.57 2.34
CA ARG A 400 38.83 6.93 2.15
C ARG A 400 37.79 7.98 2.54
N PRO A 401 38.18 9.07 3.27
CA PRO A 401 37.30 10.15 3.65
C PRO A 401 36.94 10.99 2.43
N LEU A 402 35.65 11.21 2.20
CA LEU A 402 35.13 12.09 1.16
C LEU A 402 35.26 13.55 1.63
N GLN A 403 35.91 14.36 0.81
CA GLN A 403 36.00 15.81 0.97
C GLN A 403 34.60 16.43 0.95
N GLN A 404 34.37 17.30 1.90
CA GLN A 404 33.19 18.10 2.17
C GLN A 404 32.81 18.94 0.96
N SER A 405 31.70 18.63 0.27
CA SER A 405 31.02 19.59 -0.58
C SER A 405 30.02 20.36 0.26
N GLN A 406 30.19 21.64 0.34
CA GLN A 406 29.27 22.59 0.95
C GLN A 406 27.96 22.58 0.17
N TYR A 407 26.83 22.60 0.92
CA TYR A 407 25.43 22.69 0.49
C TYR A 407 24.79 21.37 0.01
N GLY A 408 24.01 20.77 0.91
CA GLY A 408 23.04 19.76 0.57
C GLY A 408 21.84 20.40 -0.13
N GLU A 409 21.78 20.33 -1.45
CA GLU A 409 20.62 20.78 -2.19
C GLU A 409 19.48 19.78 -2.04
N ASP A 410 18.28 20.26 -1.71
CA ASP A 410 17.05 19.48 -1.75
C ASP A 410 16.77 19.07 -3.20
N ILE A 411 16.26 17.86 -3.38
CA ILE A 411 15.79 17.35 -4.67
C ILE A 411 14.27 17.34 -4.65
N CYS A 412 13.64 17.95 -5.63
CA CYS A 412 12.20 17.95 -5.80
C CYS A 412 11.78 16.92 -6.85
N VAL A 413 11.28 15.78 -6.38
CA VAL A 413 10.89 14.64 -7.21
C VAL A 413 9.39 14.69 -7.46
N VAL A 414 9.00 14.57 -8.73
CA VAL A 414 7.58 14.51 -9.11
C VAL A 414 7.02 13.14 -8.75
N ALA A 415 5.89 13.11 -8.04
CA ALA A 415 5.23 11.88 -7.58
C ALA A 415 4.41 11.20 -8.71
N PHE A 416 5.01 11.12 -9.89
CA PHE A 416 4.47 10.41 -11.04
C PHE A 416 5.44 9.35 -11.51
N SER A 417 4.89 8.25 -12.03
CA SER A 417 5.66 7.10 -12.54
C SER A 417 5.01 6.57 -13.81
N GLY A 418 5.82 6.26 -14.82
CA GLY A 418 5.37 5.60 -16.03
C GLY A 418 5.45 4.09 -15.89
N LEU A 419 4.35 3.38 -16.18
CA LEU A 419 4.29 1.92 -16.17
C LEU A 419 3.28 1.42 -17.20
N ASP A 420 3.75 0.62 -18.15
CA ASP A 420 2.87 -0.01 -19.12
C ASP A 420 2.36 -1.35 -18.59
N ILE A 421 1.08 -1.38 -18.22
CA ILE A 421 0.38 -2.58 -17.76
C ILE A 421 -0.28 -3.21 -19.00
N PRO A 422 0.07 -4.46 -19.37
CA PRO A 422 -0.48 -5.09 -20.56
C PRO A 422 -1.94 -5.53 -20.37
N PRO A 423 -2.71 -5.68 -21.47
CA PRO A 423 -4.02 -6.33 -21.41
C PRO A 423 -3.95 -7.74 -20.81
N PRO A 424 -4.99 -8.22 -20.13
CA PRO A 424 -6.30 -7.60 -19.92
C PRO A 424 -6.39 -6.64 -18.73
N ALA A 425 -5.30 -6.46 -17.95
CA ALA A 425 -5.29 -5.59 -16.77
C ALA A 425 -5.13 -4.11 -17.14
N GLY A 426 -4.40 -3.82 -18.21
CA GLY A 426 -4.15 -2.47 -18.69
C GLY A 426 -4.71 -2.19 -20.08
N PRO A 427 -4.48 -0.96 -20.61
CA PRO A 427 -3.77 0.15 -19.97
C PRO A 427 -4.52 0.72 -18.77
N LEU A 428 -3.80 1.10 -17.71
CA LEU A 428 -4.39 1.50 -16.44
C LEU A 428 -3.64 2.68 -15.82
N TRP A 429 -4.38 3.64 -15.26
CA TRP A 429 -3.85 4.62 -14.32
C TRP A 429 -4.04 4.12 -12.88
N ILE A 430 -3.15 4.53 -11.99
CA ILE A 430 -3.22 4.22 -10.56
C ILE A 430 -3.06 5.53 -9.80
N LEU A 431 -4.05 5.85 -8.95
CA LEU A 431 -3.99 7.00 -8.05
C LEU A 431 -3.66 6.49 -6.65
N GLY A 432 -2.41 6.71 -6.24
CA GLY A 432 -1.87 6.30 -4.95
C GLY A 432 -1.97 7.37 -3.88
N ALA A 433 -1.11 7.26 -2.85
CA ALA A 433 -1.13 8.14 -1.68
C ALA A 433 -0.96 9.63 -2.02
N SER A 434 -0.24 9.99 -3.10
CA SER A 434 -0.12 11.37 -3.57
C SER A 434 -1.46 11.99 -3.99
N PHE A 435 -2.43 11.18 -4.40
CA PHE A 435 -3.80 11.61 -4.66
C PHE A 435 -4.66 11.49 -3.41
N ILE A 436 -4.65 10.34 -2.75
CA ILE A 436 -5.47 10.03 -1.56
C ILE A 436 -5.16 11.01 -0.41
N GLY A 437 -3.91 11.48 -0.29
CA GLY A 437 -3.52 12.50 0.69
C GLY A 437 -4.17 13.87 0.50
N HIS A 438 -4.74 14.15 -0.69
CA HIS A 438 -5.48 15.39 -0.96
C HIS A 438 -6.98 15.19 -0.97
N TYR A 439 -7.41 13.95 -1.18
CA TYR A 439 -8.81 13.59 -1.23
C TYR A 439 -9.08 12.41 -0.30
N TYR A 440 -9.69 12.72 0.83
CA TYR A 440 -10.18 11.70 1.76
C TYR A 440 -11.04 10.71 0.99
N THR A 441 -10.67 9.43 1.03
CA THR A 441 -11.24 8.42 0.14
C THR A 441 -12.06 7.40 0.92
N LYS A 442 -13.34 7.23 0.57
CA LYS A 442 -14.29 6.26 1.15
C LYS A 442 -14.59 5.16 0.14
N PHE A 443 -14.27 3.94 0.48
CA PHE A 443 -14.51 2.75 -0.31
C PHE A 443 -15.82 2.10 0.14
N ASP A 444 -16.86 2.23 -0.67
CA ASP A 444 -18.21 1.75 -0.36
C ASP A 444 -18.43 0.38 -1.02
N ARG A 445 -18.20 -0.68 -0.22
CA ARG A 445 -18.29 -2.07 -0.64
C ARG A 445 -19.71 -2.49 -0.97
N ARG A 446 -20.70 -1.94 -0.23
CA ARG A 446 -22.12 -2.25 -0.40
C ARG A 446 -22.65 -1.76 -1.72
N ASN A 447 -22.31 -0.52 -2.10
CA ASN A 447 -22.81 0.13 -3.29
C ASN A 447 -21.83 0.08 -4.47
N ASN A 448 -20.69 -0.59 -4.33
CA ASN A 448 -19.63 -0.69 -5.34
C ASN A 448 -19.27 0.68 -5.93
N ARG A 449 -18.88 1.61 -5.07
CA ARG A 449 -18.50 2.99 -5.45
C ARG A 449 -17.40 3.52 -4.55
N ILE A 450 -16.71 4.54 -5.03
CA ILE A 450 -15.66 5.23 -4.28
C ILE A 450 -16.10 6.68 -4.11
N GLY A 451 -16.06 7.18 -2.88
CA GLY A 451 -16.36 8.55 -2.52
C GLY A 451 -15.10 9.35 -2.25
N PHE A 452 -15.04 10.58 -2.74
CA PHE A 452 -13.95 11.51 -2.51
C PHE A 452 -14.48 12.80 -1.89
N ALA A 453 -13.82 13.28 -0.84
CA ALA A 453 -14.03 14.59 -0.22
C ALA A 453 -12.67 15.29 -0.06
N THR A 454 -12.65 16.61 0.10
CA THR A 454 -11.40 17.34 0.30
C THR A 454 -10.80 16.99 1.66
N ALA A 455 -9.56 16.50 1.70
CA ALA A 455 -8.86 16.19 2.94
C ALA A 455 -8.40 17.48 3.65
N LEU A 456 -8.54 17.50 5.00
CA LEU A 456 -8.12 18.60 5.88
C LEU A 456 -6.65 18.49 6.32
#